data_3a79ec42a056dcb090bcb61eb1e91d8a
#
_entry.id   3a79ec42a056dcb090bcb61eb1e91d8a
#
_cell.length_a   1.000
_cell.length_b   1.000
_cell.length_c   1.000
_cell.angle_alpha   90.00
_cell.angle_beta   90.00
_cell.angle_gamma   90.00
#
_symmetry.space_group_name_H-M   'P 1'
#
loop_
_entity.id
_entity.type
_entity.pdbx_description
1 polymer ?
#
loop_
_entity_poly.entity_id
_entity_poly.type
_entity_poly.pdbx_seq_one_letter_code
_entity_poly.pdbx_strand_id
1 'polypeptide(L)'
;MSCKFPSLLKCFLFTLKQATTNLACAPFFCFAVFFYSFYYCWPYMEQLPDHLNVVAVDQDNSALSRRLTQAMRASPNLHVTQQTTSLPEAQNLMRKGGISAILIIPPNFETHTLTNVPTALVLVTNGAFIVKSRGSMSGVGGPLQKIVAASISAHLVEHGVPLSEIARAANNPPSMIVESMFNTVNGYLNFTVPIVFMIIFQTIFVCGIGMLMNDWFWKRKYPFPLALGARHPMYFLAMYAPFFFLSLFWILFIEGQSFSFHGVNSFKNVPGTIVVSMIYAFAITSLGMLIAALLKRYRFVVQIVVPSSIPFVFISGNLYPWQNIPWPLQAFGWLSPTTAGSVAMLRVSQAGATLSGVAFPYLTHLLLLGAAFLTAAYILIYKTQNDPQSLAEMEDLRKGIVDEKLAPELTPKQEKELTGKAV
;
A
#
# COMPACT_ATOMS: atom_id res chain seq x y z
N MET A 1 -21.92 -46.46 17.48
CA MET A 1 -22.45 -45.09 17.37
C MET A 1 -22.08 -44.53 15.99
N SER A 2 -23.03 -44.39 15.09
CA SER A 2 -22.83 -43.81 13.75
C SER A 2 -22.52 -42.34 13.92
N CYS A 3 -21.26 -41.94 13.80
CA CYS A 3 -20.87 -40.53 13.71
C CYS A 3 -21.46 -39.95 12.41
N LYS A 4 -22.65 -39.33 12.49
CA LYS A 4 -23.19 -38.57 11.36
C LYS A 4 -22.22 -37.43 11.06
N PHE A 5 -21.62 -37.49 9.87
CA PHE A 5 -20.78 -36.37 9.38
C PHE A 5 -21.57 -35.06 9.39
N PRO A 6 -21.02 -33.95 9.89
CA PRO A 6 -21.67 -32.66 9.79
C PRO A 6 -21.84 -32.30 8.31
N SER A 7 -22.93 -31.62 7.95
CA SER A 7 -23.10 -31.14 6.59
C SER A 7 -22.02 -30.10 6.27
N LEU A 8 -21.56 -30.03 5.00
CA LEU A 8 -20.59 -29.04 4.53
C LEU A 8 -21.02 -27.62 4.88
N LEU A 9 -22.33 -27.34 4.80
CA LEU A 9 -22.91 -26.06 5.20
C LEU A 9 -22.70 -25.74 6.69
N LYS A 10 -22.82 -26.75 7.58
CA LYS A 10 -22.55 -26.55 9.02
C LYS A 10 -21.09 -26.22 9.27
N CYS A 11 -20.15 -26.84 8.54
CA CYS A 11 -18.73 -26.52 8.63
C CYS A 11 -18.45 -25.09 8.13
N PHE A 12 -19.04 -24.69 7.02
CA PHE A 12 -18.95 -23.33 6.49
C PHE A 12 -19.47 -22.28 7.50
N LEU A 13 -20.70 -22.44 7.97
CA LEU A 13 -21.33 -21.50 8.91
C LEU A 13 -20.58 -21.43 10.24
N PHE A 14 -20.10 -22.57 10.74
CA PHE A 14 -19.29 -22.60 11.95
C PHE A 14 -17.98 -21.83 11.77
N THR A 15 -17.27 -22.05 10.66
CA THR A 15 -16.02 -21.33 10.35
C THR A 15 -16.27 -19.83 10.24
N LEU A 16 -17.33 -19.43 9.54
CA LEU A 16 -17.72 -18.01 9.40
C LEU A 16 -18.04 -17.41 10.77
N LYS A 17 -18.83 -18.11 11.60
CA LYS A 17 -19.12 -17.66 12.96
C LYS A 17 -17.84 -17.48 13.79
N GLN A 18 -16.95 -18.45 13.76
CA GLN A 18 -15.68 -18.36 14.51
C GLN A 18 -14.78 -17.23 14.00
N ALA A 19 -14.69 -17.02 12.70
CA ALA A 19 -13.93 -15.89 12.14
C ALA A 19 -14.45 -14.53 12.64
N THR A 20 -15.77 -14.38 12.80
CA THR A 20 -16.41 -13.12 13.19
C THR A 20 -16.63 -12.95 14.70
N THR A 21 -16.64 -14.03 15.49
CA THR A 21 -16.95 -13.96 16.93
C THR A 21 -15.81 -14.38 17.86
N ASN A 22 -14.76 -15.02 17.33
CA ASN A 22 -13.60 -15.38 18.16
C ASN A 22 -12.82 -14.13 18.54
N LEU A 23 -12.73 -13.84 19.84
CA LEU A 23 -12.13 -12.61 20.37
C LEU A 23 -10.67 -12.38 19.90
N ALA A 24 -9.91 -13.44 19.66
CA ALA A 24 -8.52 -13.35 19.19
C ALA A 24 -8.42 -13.04 17.69
N CYS A 25 -9.36 -13.50 16.86
CA CYS A 25 -9.28 -13.45 15.40
C CYS A 25 -10.28 -12.48 14.76
N ALA A 26 -11.45 -12.27 15.36
CA ALA A 26 -12.48 -11.36 14.85
C ALA A 26 -11.98 -9.92 14.63
N PRO A 27 -11.09 -9.36 15.48
CA PRO A 27 -10.52 -8.04 15.20
C PRO A 27 -9.80 -7.94 13.86
N PHE A 28 -9.12 -9.00 13.41
CA PHE A 28 -8.43 -9.02 12.11
C PHE A 28 -9.42 -9.02 10.94
N PHE A 29 -10.53 -9.75 11.05
CA PHE A 29 -11.48 -9.91 9.95
C PHE A 29 -12.54 -8.81 9.84
N CYS A 30 -12.84 -8.13 10.93
CA CYS A 30 -13.91 -7.14 10.98
C CYS A 30 -13.36 -5.74 11.32
N PHE A 31 -12.80 -5.59 12.51
CA PHE A 31 -12.44 -4.26 13.01
C PHE A 31 -11.21 -3.67 12.30
N ALA A 32 -10.12 -4.44 12.16
CA ALA A 32 -8.87 -3.91 11.60
C ALA A 32 -9.06 -3.46 10.15
N VAL A 33 -9.72 -4.27 9.32
CA VAL A 33 -9.94 -3.91 7.91
C VAL A 33 -10.82 -2.68 7.80
N PHE A 34 -11.94 -2.63 8.56
CA PHE A 34 -12.83 -1.48 8.58
C PHE A 34 -12.09 -0.21 9.06
N PHE A 35 -11.37 -0.31 10.16
CA PHE A 35 -10.60 0.81 10.71
C PHE A 35 -9.55 1.33 9.71
N TYR A 36 -8.74 0.44 9.13
CA TYR A 36 -7.73 0.84 8.16
C TYR A 36 -8.33 1.41 6.87
N SER A 37 -9.53 0.99 6.46
CA SER A 37 -10.23 1.52 5.28
C SER A 37 -10.47 3.03 5.35
N PHE A 38 -10.61 3.58 6.56
CA PHE A 38 -10.81 5.01 6.77
C PHE A 38 -9.54 5.69 7.30
N TYR A 39 -8.92 5.11 8.33
CA TYR A 39 -7.76 5.70 8.98
C TYR A 39 -6.56 5.88 8.05
N TYR A 40 -6.27 4.88 7.19
CA TYR A 40 -5.08 4.93 6.35
C TYR A 40 -5.18 5.95 5.21
N CYS A 41 -6.35 6.21 4.70
CA CYS A 41 -6.56 7.22 3.65
C CYS A 41 -6.50 8.65 4.17
N TRP A 42 -6.91 8.87 5.42
CA TRP A 42 -7.09 10.20 6.00
C TRP A 42 -5.85 11.11 5.92
N PRO A 43 -4.64 10.69 6.32
CA PRO A 43 -3.45 11.54 6.26
C PRO A 43 -3.05 11.98 4.84
N TYR A 44 -3.57 11.30 3.82
CA TYR A 44 -3.22 11.53 2.41
C TYR A 44 -4.31 12.25 1.61
N MET A 45 -5.41 12.67 2.25
CA MET A 45 -6.54 13.30 1.56
C MET A 45 -6.17 14.59 0.84
N GLU A 46 -5.21 15.34 1.34
CA GLU A 46 -4.71 16.57 0.72
C GLU A 46 -3.76 16.30 -0.45
N GLN A 47 -3.61 15.06 -0.89
CA GLN A 47 -2.88 14.60 -2.07
C GLN A 47 -1.48 15.19 -2.31
N LEU A 48 -1.32 16.50 -2.21
CA LEU A 48 -0.07 17.25 -2.34
C LEU A 48 0.21 18.00 -1.05
N PRO A 49 1.47 18.10 -0.64
CA PRO A 49 1.81 18.95 0.51
C PRO A 49 1.60 20.42 0.12
N ASP A 50 0.72 21.09 0.83
CA ASP A 50 0.46 22.52 0.68
C ASP A 50 1.46 23.36 1.47
N HIS A 51 1.57 24.66 1.11
CA HIS A 51 2.40 25.63 1.79
C HIS A 51 3.87 25.20 1.96
N LEU A 52 4.46 24.61 0.90
CA LEU A 52 5.87 24.25 0.94
C LEU A 52 6.76 25.50 1.03
N ASN A 53 7.53 25.62 2.09
CA ASN A 53 8.43 26.73 2.31
C ASN A 53 9.54 26.75 1.27
N VAL A 54 9.60 27.81 0.48
CA VAL A 54 10.59 28.00 -0.59
C VAL A 54 11.32 29.33 -0.38
N VAL A 55 12.62 29.35 -0.62
CA VAL A 55 13.44 30.57 -0.67
C VAL A 55 13.75 30.88 -2.11
N ALA A 56 13.51 32.13 -2.53
CA ALA A 56 13.92 32.63 -3.83
C ALA A 56 15.29 33.35 -3.70
N VAL A 57 16.29 32.87 -4.44
CA VAL A 57 17.59 33.52 -4.59
C VAL A 57 17.55 34.29 -5.92
N ASP A 58 17.19 35.55 -5.86
CA ASP A 58 17.04 36.40 -7.03
C ASP A 58 18.33 37.20 -7.26
N GLN A 59 19.09 36.81 -8.28
CA GLN A 59 20.33 37.46 -8.69
C GLN A 59 20.09 38.42 -9.88
N ASP A 60 18.89 38.42 -10.46
CA ASP A 60 18.55 39.24 -11.61
C ASP A 60 17.94 40.61 -11.20
N ASN A 61 17.10 40.59 -10.16
CA ASN A 61 16.38 41.78 -9.69
C ASN A 61 15.57 42.53 -10.77
N SER A 62 15.16 41.84 -11.82
CA SER A 62 14.42 42.35 -12.95
C SER A 62 12.90 42.48 -12.70
N ALA A 63 12.16 43.01 -13.64
CA ALA A 63 10.70 43.00 -13.60
C ALA A 63 10.16 41.60 -13.75
N LEU A 64 10.76 40.74 -14.58
CA LEU A 64 10.38 39.38 -14.80
C LEU A 64 10.62 38.50 -13.56
N SER A 65 11.77 38.63 -12.89
CA SER A 65 12.09 37.89 -11.66
C SER A 65 11.11 38.22 -10.52
N ARG A 66 10.73 39.49 -10.37
CA ARG A 66 9.72 39.91 -9.41
C ARG A 66 8.32 39.34 -9.71
N ARG A 67 7.89 39.38 -11.00
CA ARG A 67 6.62 38.76 -11.42
C ARG A 67 6.60 37.26 -11.14
N LEU A 68 7.70 36.56 -11.41
CA LEU A 68 7.82 35.14 -11.12
C LEU A 68 7.69 34.85 -9.61
N THR A 69 8.42 35.61 -8.77
CA THR A 69 8.34 35.46 -7.32
C THR A 69 6.95 35.76 -6.79
N GLN A 70 6.27 36.76 -7.34
CA GLN A 70 4.89 37.08 -6.99
C GLN A 70 3.90 35.97 -7.40
N ALA A 71 4.07 35.39 -8.59
CA ALA A 71 3.26 34.26 -9.03
C ALA A 71 3.49 33.00 -8.17
N MET A 72 4.71 32.78 -7.70
CA MET A 72 5.00 31.72 -6.73
C MET A 72 4.31 31.96 -5.38
N ARG A 73 4.27 33.20 -4.89
CA ARG A 73 3.55 33.57 -3.66
C ARG A 73 2.04 33.37 -3.79
N ALA A 74 1.51 33.49 -5.00
CA ALA A 74 0.08 33.26 -5.29
C ALA A 74 -0.24 31.77 -5.48
N SER A 75 0.75 30.90 -5.55
CA SER A 75 0.55 29.46 -5.71
C SER A 75 0.08 28.85 -4.37
N PRO A 76 -1.01 28.05 -4.33
CA PRO A 76 -1.48 27.41 -3.10
C PRO A 76 -0.47 26.42 -2.53
N ASN A 77 0.37 25.84 -3.38
CA ASN A 77 1.31 24.79 -3.00
C ASN A 77 2.62 25.33 -2.42
N LEU A 78 2.91 26.63 -2.59
CA LEU A 78 4.17 27.22 -2.21
C LEU A 78 3.97 28.36 -1.21
N HIS A 79 4.89 28.46 -0.25
CA HIS A 79 5.03 29.59 0.63
C HIS A 79 6.44 30.17 0.49
N VAL A 80 6.59 31.28 -0.23
CA VAL A 80 7.89 31.98 -0.38
C VAL A 80 8.17 32.70 0.93
N THR A 81 8.98 32.05 1.79
CA THR A 81 9.29 32.56 3.14
C THR A 81 10.24 33.73 3.13
N GLN A 82 11.23 33.68 2.23
CA GLN A 82 12.28 34.71 2.14
C GLN A 82 12.76 34.86 0.70
N GLN A 83 13.17 36.08 0.35
CA GLN A 83 13.88 36.39 -0.88
C GLN A 83 15.27 36.92 -0.50
N THR A 84 16.32 36.36 -1.08
CA THR A 84 17.70 36.74 -0.83
C THR A 84 18.48 36.76 -2.14
N THR A 85 19.64 37.42 -2.17
CA THR A 85 20.59 37.34 -3.29
C THR A 85 21.73 36.36 -3.01
N SER A 86 21.81 35.88 -1.77
CA SER A 86 22.92 35.06 -1.26
C SER A 86 22.55 33.57 -1.27
N LEU A 87 23.15 32.78 -2.16
CA LEU A 87 22.99 31.32 -2.20
C LEU A 87 23.46 30.63 -0.89
N PRO A 88 24.60 31.00 -0.28
CA PRO A 88 25.04 30.41 0.99
C PRO A 88 24.03 30.60 2.13
N GLU A 89 23.38 31.75 2.18
CA GLU A 89 22.32 32.03 3.18
C GLU A 89 21.13 31.10 2.98
N ALA A 90 20.63 30.98 1.76
CA ALA A 90 19.53 30.08 1.42
C ALA A 90 19.86 28.60 1.74
N GLN A 91 21.09 28.18 1.46
CA GLN A 91 21.56 26.83 1.80
C GLN A 91 21.62 26.60 3.32
N ASN A 92 22.05 27.59 4.08
CA ASN A 92 22.06 27.52 5.54
C ASN A 92 20.65 27.42 6.14
N LEU A 93 19.68 28.14 5.56
CA LEU A 93 18.27 28.01 5.93
C LEU A 93 17.74 26.61 5.63
N MET A 94 18.10 26.04 4.50
CA MET A 94 17.71 24.67 4.17
C MET A 94 18.34 23.63 5.12
N ARG A 95 19.62 23.81 5.52
CA ARG A 95 20.30 22.93 6.49
C ARG A 95 19.69 23.01 7.88
N LYS A 96 19.23 24.18 8.31
CA LYS A 96 18.54 24.36 9.59
C LYS A 96 17.16 23.72 9.64
N GLY A 97 16.64 23.27 8.48
CA GLY A 97 15.30 22.71 8.35
C GLY A 97 14.23 23.80 8.14
N GLY A 98 13.05 23.41 7.73
CA GLY A 98 11.95 24.33 7.48
C GLY A 98 11.84 24.84 6.03
N ILE A 99 12.88 24.68 5.19
CA ILE A 99 12.86 25.01 3.76
C ILE A 99 12.84 23.72 2.93
N SER A 100 11.89 23.64 2.00
CA SER A 100 11.70 22.48 1.11
C SER A 100 12.46 22.64 -0.20
N ALA A 101 12.61 23.86 -0.70
CA ALA A 101 13.30 24.14 -1.95
C ALA A 101 13.92 25.55 -1.98
N ILE A 102 14.92 25.74 -2.82
CA ILE A 102 15.55 27.01 -3.16
C ILE A 102 15.44 27.21 -4.66
N LEU A 103 14.76 28.26 -5.11
CA LEU A 103 14.76 28.67 -6.50
C LEU A 103 15.88 29.71 -6.72
N ILE A 104 16.78 29.43 -7.65
CA ILE A 104 17.85 30.33 -8.05
C ILE A 104 17.49 30.94 -9.40
N ILE A 105 17.34 32.25 -9.43
CA ILE A 105 17.13 33.05 -10.64
C ILE A 105 18.48 33.65 -11.01
N PRO A 106 19.08 33.25 -12.13
CA PRO A 106 20.42 33.69 -12.51
C PRO A 106 20.42 35.18 -12.97
N PRO A 107 21.55 35.84 -12.97
CA PRO A 107 21.66 37.19 -13.52
C PRO A 107 21.33 37.20 -15.02
N ASN A 108 20.81 38.32 -15.51
CA ASN A 108 20.34 38.53 -16.89
C ASN A 108 19.21 37.60 -17.33
N PHE A 109 18.42 37.06 -16.38
CA PHE A 109 17.32 36.13 -16.66
C PHE A 109 16.28 36.76 -17.59
N GLU A 110 15.84 38.02 -17.34
CA GLU A 110 14.88 38.73 -18.18
C GLU A 110 15.43 38.96 -19.58
N THR A 111 16.65 39.51 -19.70
CA THR A 111 17.29 39.80 -20.99
C THR A 111 17.43 38.53 -21.83
N HIS A 112 17.96 37.46 -21.26
CA HIS A 112 18.12 36.18 -21.94
C HIS A 112 16.78 35.58 -22.36
N THR A 113 15.76 35.67 -21.49
CA THR A 113 14.42 35.15 -21.80
C THR A 113 13.78 35.89 -22.97
N LEU A 114 13.90 37.22 -23.01
CA LEU A 114 13.32 38.05 -24.07
C LEU A 114 14.10 37.98 -25.40
N THR A 115 15.39 37.76 -25.36
CA THR A 115 16.24 37.61 -26.54
C THR A 115 16.38 36.15 -27.01
N ASN A 116 15.64 35.23 -26.44
CA ASN A 116 15.67 33.81 -26.73
C ASN A 116 17.06 33.16 -26.57
N VAL A 117 17.85 33.68 -25.64
CA VAL A 117 19.12 33.07 -25.21
C VAL A 117 18.82 31.99 -24.17
N PRO A 118 19.31 30.76 -24.34
CA PRO A 118 19.08 29.70 -23.37
C PRO A 118 19.51 30.11 -21.96
N THR A 119 18.59 30.11 -21.04
CA THR A 119 18.87 30.38 -19.63
C THR A 119 18.20 29.30 -18.77
N ALA A 120 18.86 28.88 -17.70
CA ALA A 120 18.38 27.84 -16.82
C ALA A 120 18.08 28.40 -15.44
N LEU A 121 16.83 28.26 -15.00
CA LEU A 121 16.48 28.37 -13.60
C LEU A 121 16.87 27.10 -12.85
N VAL A 122 17.50 27.25 -11.70
CA VAL A 122 17.92 26.11 -10.91
C VAL A 122 17.00 25.98 -9.68
N LEU A 123 16.32 24.86 -9.58
CA LEU A 123 15.54 24.51 -8.39
C LEU A 123 16.28 23.45 -7.58
N VAL A 124 16.83 23.87 -6.44
CA VAL A 124 17.46 22.95 -5.47
C VAL A 124 16.40 22.49 -4.49
N THR A 125 16.15 21.21 -4.42
CA THR A 125 15.15 20.60 -3.52
C THR A 125 15.81 19.72 -2.48
N ASN A 126 15.15 19.54 -1.34
CA ASN A 126 15.62 18.62 -0.31
C ASN A 126 15.24 17.17 -0.71
N GLY A 127 16.19 16.45 -1.31
CA GLY A 127 16.01 15.09 -1.79
C GLY A 127 15.74 14.04 -0.71
N ALA A 128 15.99 14.35 0.57
CA ALA A 128 15.63 13.46 1.67
C ALA A 128 14.10 13.34 1.86
N PHE A 129 13.33 14.30 1.36
CA PHE A 129 11.86 14.32 1.42
C PHE A 129 11.27 14.34 0.01
N ILE A 130 11.19 13.18 -0.64
CA ILE A 130 10.80 13.02 -2.05
C ILE A 130 9.45 13.71 -2.36
N VAL A 131 8.48 13.59 -1.47
CA VAL A 131 7.14 14.20 -1.62
C VAL A 131 7.21 15.72 -1.65
N LYS A 132 7.96 16.31 -0.71
CA LYS A 132 8.18 17.76 -0.67
C LYS A 132 8.97 18.25 -1.89
N SER A 133 9.97 17.47 -2.31
CA SER A 133 10.76 17.76 -3.52
C SER A 133 9.87 17.82 -4.78
N ARG A 134 9.05 16.79 -5.01
CA ARG A 134 8.10 16.75 -6.14
C ARG A 134 7.06 17.86 -6.07
N GLY A 135 6.49 18.11 -4.89
CA GLY A 135 5.54 19.20 -4.68
C GLY A 135 6.14 20.56 -4.99
N SER A 136 7.38 20.81 -4.58
CA SER A 136 8.12 22.04 -4.90
C SER A 136 8.38 22.18 -6.41
N MET A 137 8.76 21.11 -7.08
CA MET A 137 8.96 21.12 -8.56
C MET A 137 7.67 21.46 -9.29
N SER A 138 6.56 20.82 -8.91
CA SER A 138 5.24 21.07 -9.51
C SER A 138 4.77 22.51 -9.24
N GLY A 139 4.93 22.97 -8.00
CA GLY A 139 4.50 24.32 -7.59
C GLY A 139 5.28 25.44 -8.25
N VAL A 140 6.54 25.24 -8.60
CA VAL A 140 7.38 26.25 -9.31
C VAL A 140 7.15 26.16 -10.82
N GLY A 141 7.06 24.97 -11.38
CA GLY A 141 7.01 24.76 -12.83
C GLY A 141 5.80 25.41 -13.52
N GLY A 142 4.63 25.31 -12.93
CA GLY A 142 3.40 25.88 -13.49
C GLY A 142 3.42 27.42 -13.59
N PRO A 143 3.69 28.15 -12.49
CA PRO A 143 3.84 29.61 -12.53
C PRO A 143 4.95 30.07 -13.46
N LEU A 144 6.10 29.39 -13.46
CA LEU A 144 7.22 29.71 -14.33
C LEU A 144 6.83 29.68 -15.81
N GLN A 145 6.24 28.59 -16.26
CA GLN A 145 5.85 28.42 -17.67
C GLN A 145 4.86 29.52 -18.10
N LYS A 146 3.87 29.84 -17.28
CA LYS A 146 2.87 30.89 -17.57
C LYS A 146 3.51 32.28 -17.66
N ILE A 147 4.37 32.64 -16.71
CA ILE A 147 4.99 33.96 -16.66
C ILE A 147 5.97 34.15 -17.83
N VAL A 148 6.81 33.16 -18.10
CA VAL A 148 7.77 33.22 -19.23
C VAL A 148 7.02 33.33 -20.55
N ALA A 149 6.00 32.52 -20.80
CA ALA A 149 5.20 32.57 -22.01
C ALA A 149 4.50 33.94 -22.17
N ALA A 150 3.90 34.48 -21.11
CA ALA A 150 3.25 35.78 -21.13
C ALA A 150 4.26 36.92 -21.41
N SER A 151 5.45 36.88 -20.85
CA SER A 151 6.48 37.91 -21.05
C SER A 151 7.06 37.89 -22.44
N ILE A 152 7.32 36.71 -23.01
CA ILE A 152 7.76 36.56 -24.41
C ILE A 152 6.66 37.06 -25.35
N SER A 153 5.40 36.71 -25.11
CA SER A 153 4.27 37.17 -25.94
C SER A 153 4.13 38.70 -25.90
N ALA A 154 4.23 39.32 -24.74
CA ALA A 154 4.18 40.77 -24.58
C ALA A 154 5.32 41.46 -25.34
N HIS A 155 6.55 40.96 -25.21
CA HIS A 155 7.72 41.49 -25.88
C HIS A 155 7.60 41.41 -27.42
N LEU A 156 7.08 40.32 -27.97
CA LEU A 156 6.84 40.14 -29.39
C LEU A 156 5.77 41.12 -29.91
N VAL A 157 4.71 41.40 -29.13
CA VAL A 157 3.69 42.42 -29.47
C VAL A 157 4.32 43.82 -29.55
N GLU A 158 5.18 44.18 -28.57
CA GLU A 158 5.88 45.47 -28.55
C GLU A 158 6.79 45.65 -29.78
N HIS A 159 7.32 44.57 -30.34
CA HIS A 159 8.16 44.59 -31.54
C HIS A 159 7.35 44.43 -32.85
N GLY A 160 6.03 44.58 -32.80
CA GLY A 160 5.18 44.61 -33.96
C GLY A 160 4.90 43.27 -34.63
N VAL A 161 5.18 42.16 -33.95
CA VAL A 161 4.84 40.82 -34.44
C VAL A 161 3.31 40.65 -34.41
N PRO A 162 2.66 40.24 -35.52
CA PRO A 162 1.20 40.07 -35.58
C PRO A 162 0.71 39.08 -34.52
N LEU A 163 -0.41 39.39 -33.86
CA LEU A 163 -1.04 38.50 -32.84
C LEU A 163 -1.33 37.10 -33.38
N SER A 164 -1.57 36.96 -34.69
CA SER A 164 -1.78 35.66 -35.34
C SER A 164 -0.51 34.80 -35.38
N GLU A 165 0.67 35.39 -35.50
CA GLU A 165 1.93 34.68 -35.48
C GLU A 165 2.35 34.36 -34.02
N ILE A 166 2.10 35.29 -33.11
CA ILE A 166 2.30 35.06 -31.67
C ILE A 166 1.39 33.93 -31.17
N ALA A 167 0.11 33.92 -31.61
CA ALA A 167 -0.80 32.83 -31.27
C ALA A 167 -0.35 31.48 -31.87
N ARG A 168 0.22 31.50 -33.10
CA ARG A 168 0.85 30.29 -33.69
C ARG A 168 2.09 29.83 -32.91
N ALA A 169 2.95 30.76 -32.53
CA ALA A 169 4.15 30.46 -31.73
C ALA A 169 3.78 30.03 -30.29
N ALA A 170 2.75 30.67 -29.71
CA ALA A 170 2.22 30.30 -28.39
C ALA A 170 1.45 28.97 -28.40
N ASN A 171 0.80 28.64 -29.54
CA ASN A 171 0.16 27.33 -29.70
C ASN A 171 1.14 26.22 -30.13
N ASN A 172 2.37 26.56 -30.45
CA ASN A 172 3.45 25.63 -30.83
C ASN A 172 4.78 25.92 -30.12
N PRO A 173 4.82 26.26 -28.84
CA PRO A 173 6.10 26.19 -28.15
C PRO A 173 6.51 24.72 -28.12
N PRO A 174 7.81 24.41 -28.21
CA PRO A 174 8.32 23.08 -27.83
C PRO A 174 8.22 22.96 -26.31
N SER A 175 7.04 23.10 -25.76
CA SER A 175 6.75 22.94 -24.35
C SER A 175 6.31 21.50 -24.15
N MET A 176 7.06 20.79 -23.34
CA MET A 176 6.68 19.46 -22.89
C MET A 176 5.48 19.60 -21.97
N ILE A 177 4.27 19.35 -22.51
CA ILE A 177 3.08 19.22 -21.68
C ILE A 177 3.12 17.84 -21.06
N VAL A 178 3.38 17.78 -19.76
CA VAL A 178 3.34 16.53 -19.01
C VAL A 178 1.94 16.38 -18.41
N GLU A 179 1.10 15.56 -19.03
CA GLU A 179 -0.17 15.14 -18.47
C GLU A 179 -0.02 13.77 -17.83
N SER A 180 -0.25 13.69 -16.53
CA SER A 180 -0.25 12.42 -15.81
C SER A 180 -1.59 11.73 -16.02
N MET A 181 -1.62 10.66 -16.81
CA MET A 181 -2.78 9.80 -16.93
C MET A 181 -3.02 9.03 -15.63
N PHE A 182 -4.29 8.79 -15.29
CA PHE A 182 -4.75 7.98 -14.14
C PHE A 182 -4.52 8.59 -12.74
N ASN A 183 -3.53 9.43 -12.57
CA ASN A 183 -3.31 10.24 -11.37
C ASN A 183 -3.04 11.69 -11.79
N THR A 184 -4.06 12.36 -12.28
CA THR A 184 -3.98 13.70 -12.87
C THR A 184 -3.45 14.77 -11.92
N VAL A 185 -3.65 14.56 -10.61
CA VAL A 185 -3.17 15.45 -9.55
C VAL A 185 -1.72 15.13 -9.15
N ASN A 186 -1.15 14.01 -9.63
CA ASN A 186 0.13 13.45 -9.16
C ASN A 186 0.17 13.27 -7.63
N GLY A 187 -1.02 13.06 -7.04
CA GLY A 187 -1.23 12.99 -5.61
C GLY A 187 -0.71 11.69 -5.00
N TYR A 188 -0.28 11.81 -3.75
CA TYR A 188 0.23 10.68 -2.98
C TYR A 188 -0.87 9.66 -2.64
N LEU A 189 -2.10 10.14 -2.42
CA LEU A 189 -3.27 9.33 -2.13
C LEU A 189 -3.53 8.29 -3.24
N ASN A 190 -3.59 8.73 -4.50
CA ASN A 190 -3.88 7.86 -5.65
C ASN A 190 -2.73 6.89 -5.99
N PHE A 191 -1.50 7.19 -5.55
CA PHE A 191 -0.33 6.37 -5.82
C PHE A 191 -0.07 5.35 -4.72
N THR A 192 0.07 5.81 -3.47
CA THR A 192 0.57 4.97 -2.37
C THR A 192 -0.53 4.17 -1.70
N VAL A 193 -1.70 4.77 -1.51
CA VAL A 193 -2.78 4.14 -0.73
C VAL A 193 -3.22 2.81 -1.33
N PRO A 194 -3.52 2.67 -2.62
CA PRO A 194 -3.94 1.38 -3.18
C PRO A 194 -2.89 0.29 -3.03
N ILE A 195 -1.61 0.64 -3.19
CA ILE A 195 -0.48 -0.30 -3.12
C ILE A 195 -0.30 -0.82 -1.68
N VAL A 196 -0.14 0.11 -0.75
CA VAL A 196 0.14 -0.24 0.66
C VAL A 196 -1.08 -0.89 1.30
N PHE A 197 -2.28 -0.50 0.87
CA PHE A 197 -3.50 -1.11 1.36
C PHE A 197 -3.57 -2.60 1.05
N MET A 198 -3.19 -3.02 -0.16
CA MET A 198 -3.14 -4.44 -0.53
C MET A 198 -2.21 -5.23 0.38
N ILE A 199 -1.05 -4.66 0.76
CA ILE A 199 -0.09 -5.31 1.66
C ILE A 199 -0.63 -5.40 3.09
N ILE A 200 -1.22 -4.32 3.60
CA ILE A 200 -1.87 -4.29 4.91
C ILE A 200 -3.00 -5.33 4.95
N PHE A 201 -3.82 -5.36 3.92
CA PHE A 201 -4.93 -6.30 3.80
C PHE A 201 -4.46 -7.76 3.80
N GLN A 202 -3.45 -8.09 2.97
CA GLN A 202 -2.82 -9.43 2.99
C GLN A 202 -2.33 -9.78 4.39
N THR A 203 -1.60 -8.87 5.05
CA THR A 203 -1.03 -9.11 6.38
C THR A 203 -2.10 -9.40 7.41
N ILE A 204 -3.16 -8.59 7.45
CA ILE A 204 -4.28 -8.73 8.37
C ILE A 204 -4.99 -10.08 8.15
N PHE A 205 -5.35 -10.40 6.90
CA PHE A 205 -6.07 -11.63 6.59
C PHE A 205 -5.23 -12.88 6.83
N VAL A 206 -3.96 -12.89 6.41
CA VAL A 206 -3.05 -14.01 6.65
C VAL A 206 -2.83 -14.23 8.15
N CYS A 207 -2.71 -13.17 8.95
CA CYS A 207 -2.64 -13.29 10.41
C CYS A 207 -3.93 -13.89 10.98
N GLY A 208 -5.09 -13.37 10.63
CA GLY A 208 -6.38 -13.85 11.13
C GLY A 208 -6.64 -15.32 10.78
N ILE A 209 -6.46 -15.70 9.50
CA ILE A 209 -6.61 -17.07 9.02
C ILE A 209 -5.58 -17.98 9.69
N GLY A 210 -4.31 -17.55 9.67
CA GLY A 210 -3.19 -18.30 10.21
C GLY A 210 -3.38 -18.62 11.69
N MET A 211 -3.83 -17.66 12.50
CA MET A 211 -4.09 -17.85 13.93
C MET A 211 -5.26 -18.81 14.18
N LEU A 212 -6.40 -18.59 13.53
CA LEU A 212 -7.60 -19.40 13.77
C LEU A 212 -7.41 -20.83 13.28
N MET A 213 -6.89 -21.01 12.08
CA MET A 213 -6.67 -22.33 11.50
C MET A 213 -5.54 -23.08 12.19
N ASN A 214 -4.49 -22.38 12.68
CA ASN A 214 -3.43 -22.98 13.47
C ASN A 214 -3.97 -23.62 14.75
N ASP A 215 -4.83 -22.91 15.49
CA ASP A 215 -5.45 -23.47 16.69
C ASP A 215 -6.29 -24.72 16.37
N TRP A 216 -6.90 -24.77 15.21
CA TRP A 216 -7.68 -25.92 14.80
C TRP A 216 -6.81 -27.09 14.33
N PHE A 217 -5.77 -26.84 13.57
CA PHE A 217 -4.89 -27.89 13.03
C PHE A 217 -4.02 -28.52 14.11
N TRP A 218 -3.41 -27.71 14.96
CA TRP A 218 -2.43 -28.19 15.94
C TRP A 218 -3.04 -28.51 17.30
N LYS A 219 -4.03 -27.74 17.76
CA LYS A 219 -4.64 -27.94 19.08
C LYS A 219 -5.94 -28.76 19.03
N ARG A 220 -6.40 -29.16 17.86
CA ARG A 220 -7.63 -29.93 17.65
C ARG A 220 -8.86 -29.34 18.37
N LYS A 221 -8.94 -28.03 18.52
CA LYS A 221 -10.06 -27.34 19.17
C LYS A 221 -11.32 -27.25 18.32
N TYR A 222 -11.30 -27.81 17.12
CA TYR A 222 -12.46 -27.83 16.24
C TYR A 222 -13.46 -28.90 16.75
N PRO A 223 -14.77 -28.56 16.91
CA PRO A 223 -15.75 -29.47 17.46
C PRO A 223 -16.12 -30.65 16.54
N PHE A 224 -15.73 -30.58 15.29
CA PHE A 224 -15.88 -31.66 14.35
C PHE A 224 -14.54 -32.40 14.20
N PRO A 225 -14.53 -33.72 13.96
CA PRO A 225 -13.28 -34.43 13.77
C PRO A 225 -12.53 -33.88 12.54
N LEU A 226 -11.58 -33.01 12.80
CA LEU A 226 -10.70 -32.40 11.80
C LEU A 226 -9.89 -33.47 11.04
N ALA A 227 -9.61 -34.58 11.71
CA ALA A 227 -9.07 -35.78 11.09
C ALA A 227 -9.88 -36.24 9.85
N LEU A 228 -11.17 -35.96 9.81
CA LEU A 228 -12.04 -36.17 8.67
C LEU A 228 -11.94 -35.04 7.63
N GLY A 229 -11.81 -33.78 8.07
CA GLY A 229 -11.63 -32.65 7.15
C GLY A 229 -10.31 -32.68 6.40
N ALA A 230 -9.24 -33.14 7.04
CA ALA A 230 -7.96 -33.34 6.38
C ALA A 230 -7.96 -34.53 5.41
N ARG A 231 -8.77 -35.57 5.67
CA ARG A 231 -8.91 -36.74 4.77
C ARG A 231 -9.85 -36.48 3.61
N HIS A 232 -10.80 -35.57 3.74
CA HIS A 232 -11.76 -35.22 2.71
C HIS A 232 -11.58 -33.78 2.21
N PRO A 233 -11.09 -33.58 0.99
CA PRO A 233 -10.84 -32.24 0.43
C PRO A 233 -12.07 -31.34 0.45
N MET A 234 -13.28 -31.89 0.39
CA MET A 234 -14.52 -31.12 0.45
C MET A 234 -14.72 -30.42 1.80
N TYR A 235 -14.34 -31.04 2.92
CA TYR A 235 -14.40 -30.38 4.24
C TYR A 235 -13.31 -29.32 4.41
N PHE A 236 -12.13 -29.56 3.85
CA PHE A 236 -11.07 -28.56 3.78
C PHE A 236 -11.54 -27.32 3.00
N LEU A 237 -12.18 -27.51 1.87
CA LEU A 237 -12.77 -26.43 1.07
C LEU A 237 -13.94 -25.74 1.82
N ALA A 238 -14.75 -26.47 2.56
CA ALA A 238 -15.82 -25.89 3.37
C ALA A 238 -15.30 -25.00 4.51
N MET A 239 -14.11 -25.29 5.04
CA MET A 239 -13.42 -24.41 6.00
C MET A 239 -12.71 -23.23 5.33
N TYR A 240 -12.20 -23.41 4.12
CA TYR A 240 -11.54 -22.38 3.32
C TYR A 240 -12.51 -21.30 2.82
N ALA A 241 -13.68 -21.73 2.33
CA ALA A 241 -14.62 -20.85 1.64
C ALA A 241 -15.09 -19.62 2.42
N PRO A 242 -15.38 -19.67 3.74
CA PRO A 242 -15.74 -18.49 4.51
C PRO A 242 -14.69 -17.39 4.48
N PHE A 243 -13.41 -17.75 4.57
CA PHE A 243 -12.32 -16.78 4.52
C PHE A 243 -12.16 -16.17 3.14
N PHE A 244 -12.35 -16.98 2.09
CA PHE A 244 -12.37 -16.50 0.71
C PHE A 244 -13.48 -15.47 0.48
N PHE A 245 -14.72 -15.76 0.88
CA PHE A 245 -15.84 -14.84 0.70
C PHE A 245 -15.69 -13.59 1.58
N LEU A 246 -15.17 -13.72 2.78
CA LEU A 246 -14.92 -12.61 3.67
C LEU A 246 -13.81 -11.69 3.13
N SER A 247 -12.73 -12.26 2.59
CA SER A 247 -11.67 -11.48 1.96
C SER A 247 -12.16 -10.79 0.69
N LEU A 248 -12.93 -11.48 -0.14
CA LEU A 248 -13.52 -10.91 -1.35
C LEU A 248 -14.46 -9.74 -1.01
N PHE A 249 -15.33 -9.91 -0.02
CA PHE A 249 -16.23 -8.85 0.44
C PHE A 249 -15.45 -7.59 0.83
N TRP A 250 -14.39 -7.74 1.64
CA TRP A 250 -13.62 -6.60 2.10
C TRP A 250 -12.78 -5.94 0.99
N ILE A 251 -12.20 -6.72 0.07
CA ILE A 251 -11.49 -6.14 -1.08
C ILE A 251 -12.44 -5.29 -1.93
N LEU A 252 -13.63 -5.80 -2.22
CA LEU A 252 -14.62 -5.06 -2.99
C LEU A 252 -15.17 -3.83 -2.24
N PHE A 253 -15.32 -3.93 -0.92
CA PHE A 253 -15.70 -2.79 -0.08
C PHE A 253 -14.64 -1.68 -0.12
N ILE A 254 -13.36 -2.05 -0.04
CA ILE A 254 -12.26 -1.09 -0.06
C ILE A 254 -12.15 -0.42 -1.41
N GLU A 255 -12.05 -1.21 -2.48
CA GLU A 255 -11.93 -0.72 -3.85
C GLU A 255 -13.14 0.12 -4.27
N GLY A 256 -14.33 -0.28 -3.86
CA GLY A 256 -15.58 0.41 -4.20
C GLY A 256 -15.88 1.56 -3.25
N GLN A 257 -16.25 1.23 -2.03
CA GLN A 257 -16.83 2.19 -1.09
C GLN A 257 -15.78 3.09 -0.44
N SER A 258 -14.69 2.50 0.10
CA SER A 258 -13.68 3.27 0.82
C SER A 258 -12.91 4.20 -0.12
N PHE A 259 -12.43 3.69 -1.25
CA PHE A 259 -11.68 4.50 -2.22
C PHE A 259 -12.54 5.58 -2.86
N SER A 260 -13.79 5.29 -3.19
CA SER A 260 -14.72 6.28 -3.70
C SER A 260 -14.98 7.40 -2.70
N PHE A 261 -15.14 7.07 -1.41
CA PHE A 261 -15.33 8.06 -0.34
C PHE A 261 -14.14 9.01 -0.18
N HIS A 262 -12.90 8.50 -0.37
CA HIS A 262 -11.69 9.30 -0.24
C HIS A 262 -11.20 9.94 -1.55
N GLY A 263 -11.95 9.77 -2.65
CA GLY A 263 -11.56 10.33 -3.95
C GLY A 263 -10.38 9.60 -4.62
N VAL A 264 -10.12 8.36 -4.24
CA VAL A 264 -9.14 7.50 -4.92
C VAL A 264 -9.75 6.96 -6.20
N ASN A 265 -9.04 7.12 -7.32
CA ASN A 265 -9.48 6.55 -8.60
C ASN A 265 -9.51 5.02 -8.52
N SER A 266 -10.69 4.44 -8.70
CA SER A 266 -10.90 2.99 -8.67
C SER A 266 -12.08 2.59 -9.55
N PHE A 267 -12.28 1.30 -9.75
CA PHE A 267 -13.42 0.71 -10.48
C PHE A 267 -13.63 1.22 -11.92
N LYS A 268 -12.57 1.66 -12.62
CA LYS A 268 -12.70 2.05 -14.02
C LYS A 268 -13.08 0.87 -14.94
N ASN A 269 -12.68 -0.33 -14.58
CA ASN A 269 -13.11 -1.58 -15.21
C ASN A 269 -13.76 -2.47 -14.14
N VAL A 270 -15.06 -2.28 -13.89
CA VAL A 270 -15.79 -2.98 -12.81
C VAL A 270 -15.72 -4.51 -12.94
N PRO A 271 -16.07 -5.15 -14.09
CA PRO A 271 -15.98 -6.59 -14.23
C PRO A 271 -14.56 -7.11 -14.01
N GLY A 272 -13.58 -6.40 -14.58
CA GLY A 272 -12.17 -6.74 -14.42
C GLY A 272 -11.72 -6.67 -12.96
N THR A 273 -12.11 -5.63 -12.25
CA THR A 273 -11.77 -5.45 -10.83
C THR A 273 -12.33 -6.57 -9.96
N ILE A 274 -13.58 -7.01 -10.23
CA ILE A 274 -14.19 -8.14 -9.51
C ILE A 274 -13.37 -9.42 -9.74
N VAL A 275 -12.97 -9.71 -10.98
CA VAL A 275 -12.17 -10.90 -11.30
C VAL A 275 -10.79 -10.86 -10.62
N VAL A 276 -10.10 -9.69 -10.67
CA VAL A 276 -8.82 -9.52 -9.97
C VAL A 276 -8.99 -9.73 -8.46
N SER A 277 -10.05 -9.16 -7.87
CA SER A 277 -10.37 -9.31 -6.45
C SER A 277 -10.61 -10.77 -6.07
N MET A 278 -11.33 -11.53 -6.89
CA MET A 278 -11.55 -12.97 -6.67
C MET A 278 -10.25 -13.77 -6.69
N ILE A 279 -9.40 -13.52 -7.68
CA ILE A 279 -8.12 -14.24 -7.82
C ILE A 279 -7.16 -13.85 -6.69
N TYR A 280 -7.13 -12.58 -6.30
CA TYR A 280 -6.33 -12.12 -5.18
C TYR A 280 -6.82 -12.67 -3.84
N ALA A 281 -8.13 -12.64 -3.58
CA ALA A 281 -8.75 -13.24 -2.40
C ALA A 281 -8.42 -14.74 -2.29
N PHE A 282 -8.45 -15.46 -3.41
CA PHE A 282 -8.05 -16.86 -3.50
C PHE A 282 -6.58 -17.04 -3.07
N ALA A 283 -5.66 -16.25 -3.60
CA ALA A 283 -4.23 -16.38 -3.31
C ALA A 283 -3.88 -16.06 -1.84
N ILE A 284 -4.43 -14.97 -1.28
CA ILE A 284 -4.16 -14.59 0.12
C ILE A 284 -4.78 -15.56 1.13
N THR A 285 -5.98 -16.06 0.85
CA THR A 285 -6.62 -17.08 1.70
C THR A 285 -5.81 -18.36 1.70
N SER A 286 -5.31 -18.78 0.53
CA SER A 286 -4.44 -19.95 0.37
C SER A 286 -3.11 -19.78 1.13
N LEU A 287 -2.51 -18.58 1.09
CA LEU A 287 -1.32 -18.26 1.87
C LEU A 287 -1.59 -18.35 3.38
N GLY A 288 -2.72 -17.82 3.85
CA GLY A 288 -3.13 -17.91 5.25
C GLY A 288 -3.26 -19.36 5.74
N MET A 289 -3.85 -20.22 4.92
CA MET A 289 -3.96 -21.66 5.20
C MET A 289 -2.59 -22.35 5.25
N LEU A 290 -1.69 -21.99 4.32
CA LEU A 290 -0.32 -22.52 4.31
C LEU A 290 0.47 -22.10 5.56
N ILE A 291 0.40 -20.83 5.95
CA ILE A 291 1.06 -20.31 7.16
C ILE A 291 0.53 -21.03 8.41
N ALA A 292 -0.79 -21.29 8.49
CA ALA A 292 -1.37 -22.06 9.58
C ALA A 292 -0.84 -23.50 9.65
N ALA A 293 -0.63 -24.12 8.49
CA ALA A 293 -0.12 -25.50 8.40
C ALA A 293 1.39 -25.59 8.70
N LEU A 294 2.17 -24.59 8.33
CA LEU A 294 3.62 -24.54 8.56
C LEU A 294 3.99 -24.26 10.02
N LEU A 295 3.27 -23.36 10.67
CA LEU A 295 3.62 -22.89 12.00
C LEU A 295 2.93 -23.72 13.07
N LYS A 296 3.69 -24.33 13.99
CA LYS A 296 3.14 -25.16 15.08
C LYS A 296 2.45 -24.36 16.19
N ARG A 297 2.79 -23.08 16.35
CA ARG A 297 2.26 -22.22 17.41
C ARG A 297 1.65 -20.95 16.82
N TYR A 298 0.42 -20.65 17.20
CA TYR A 298 -0.33 -19.49 16.71
C TYR A 298 0.37 -18.15 16.96
N ARG A 299 1.15 -18.03 18.04
CA ARG A 299 1.92 -16.81 18.39
C ARG A 299 2.95 -16.47 17.30
N PHE A 300 3.56 -17.46 16.67
CA PHE A 300 4.55 -17.24 15.61
C PHE A 300 3.92 -16.70 14.32
N VAL A 301 2.62 -16.89 14.11
CA VAL A 301 1.95 -16.35 12.93
C VAL A 301 2.11 -14.83 12.87
N VAL A 302 1.71 -14.12 13.91
CA VAL A 302 1.82 -12.65 13.96
C VAL A 302 3.28 -12.19 13.97
N GLN A 303 4.14 -12.87 14.74
CA GLN A 303 5.55 -12.53 14.85
C GLN A 303 6.34 -12.67 13.55
N ILE A 304 5.91 -13.52 12.63
CA ILE A 304 6.56 -13.72 11.33
C ILE A 304 5.87 -12.88 10.24
N VAL A 305 4.54 -12.93 10.17
CA VAL A 305 3.78 -12.30 9.07
C VAL A 305 3.84 -10.78 9.14
N VAL A 306 3.69 -10.18 10.33
CA VAL A 306 3.69 -8.72 10.45
C VAL A 306 5.05 -8.11 10.11
N PRO A 307 6.20 -8.56 10.66
CA PRO A 307 7.49 -8.01 10.27
C PRO A 307 7.86 -8.28 8.81
N SER A 308 7.43 -9.42 8.24
CA SER A 308 7.70 -9.73 6.83
C SER A 308 6.96 -8.81 5.86
N SER A 309 5.86 -8.18 6.27
CA SER A 309 5.11 -7.27 5.41
C SER A 309 5.92 -6.05 4.98
N ILE A 310 6.79 -5.52 5.85
CA ILE A 310 7.62 -4.34 5.57
C ILE A 310 8.59 -4.58 4.40
N PRO A 311 9.44 -5.63 4.39
CA PRO A 311 10.24 -5.96 3.22
C PRO A 311 9.41 -6.11 1.94
N PHE A 312 8.24 -6.75 2.00
CA PHE A 312 7.38 -6.93 0.83
C PHE A 312 6.85 -5.60 0.25
N VAL A 313 6.68 -4.54 1.04
CA VAL A 313 6.36 -3.21 0.54
C VAL A 313 7.41 -2.73 -0.46
N PHE A 314 8.69 -2.86 -0.11
CA PHE A 314 9.79 -2.35 -0.93
C PHE A 314 10.11 -3.25 -2.13
N ILE A 315 10.05 -4.58 -1.96
CA ILE A 315 10.37 -5.53 -3.04
C ILE A 315 9.19 -5.85 -3.96
N SER A 316 7.99 -5.26 -3.70
CA SER A 316 6.82 -5.42 -4.58
C SER A 316 6.99 -4.78 -5.96
N GLY A 317 7.99 -3.91 -6.14
CA GLY A 317 8.23 -3.18 -7.38
C GLY A 317 7.30 -1.98 -7.60
N ASN A 318 6.41 -1.69 -6.67
CA ASN A 318 5.45 -0.58 -6.81
C ASN A 318 6.02 0.75 -6.27
N LEU A 319 6.78 0.70 -5.17
CA LEU A 319 7.41 1.89 -4.59
C LEU A 319 8.81 2.15 -5.15
N TYR A 320 9.51 1.10 -5.54
CA TYR A 320 10.83 1.16 -6.15
C TYR A 320 10.80 0.42 -7.50
N PRO A 321 11.44 0.95 -8.57
CA PRO A 321 11.39 0.34 -9.89
C PRO A 321 11.87 -1.11 -9.87
N TRP A 322 11.03 -2.01 -10.39
CA TRP A 322 11.28 -3.45 -10.39
C TRP A 322 12.63 -3.82 -11.00
N GLN A 323 13.01 -3.13 -12.08
CA GLN A 323 14.25 -3.38 -12.83
C GLN A 323 15.52 -3.13 -12.01
N ASN A 324 15.42 -2.30 -10.98
CA ASN A 324 16.54 -1.93 -10.11
C ASN A 324 16.64 -2.81 -8.85
N ILE A 325 15.70 -3.73 -8.65
CA ILE A 325 15.72 -4.67 -7.54
C ILE A 325 16.65 -5.84 -7.92
N PRO A 326 17.59 -6.26 -7.05
CA PRO A 326 18.43 -7.44 -7.31
C PRO A 326 17.58 -8.71 -7.52
N TRP A 327 17.95 -9.56 -8.47
CA TRP A 327 17.17 -10.73 -8.89
C TRP A 327 16.76 -11.69 -7.75
N PRO A 328 17.58 -11.95 -6.69
CA PRO A 328 17.14 -12.81 -5.60
C PRO A 328 15.96 -12.22 -4.81
N LEU A 329 15.96 -10.88 -4.65
CA LEU A 329 14.86 -10.17 -3.99
C LEU A 329 13.60 -10.11 -4.87
N GLN A 330 13.78 -10.01 -6.21
CA GLN A 330 12.67 -10.14 -7.14
C GLN A 330 12.00 -11.52 -7.01
N ALA A 331 12.79 -12.60 -7.03
CA ALA A 331 12.29 -13.97 -6.89
C ALA A 331 11.55 -14.14 -5.55
N PHE A 332 12.08 -13.61 -4.46
CA PHE A 332 11.40 -13.60 -3.16
C PHE A 332 10.13 -12.76 -3.16
N GLY A 333 10.14 -11.60 -3.81
CA GLY A 333 8.97 -10.74 -3.95
C GLY A 333 7.81 -11.43 -4.66
N TRP A 334 8.08 -12.26 -5.67
CA TRP A 334 7.06 -13.01 -6.40
C TRP A 334 6.35 -14.08 -5.56
N LEU A 335 6.90 -14.48 -4.41
CA LEU A 335 6.20 -15.37 -3.47
C LEU A 335 5.06 -14.68 -2.71
N SER A 336 5.01 -13.34 -2.71
CA SER A 336 3.91 -12.60 -2.11
C SER A 336 2.78 -12.38 -3.12
N PRO A 337 1.55 -12.81 -2.82
CA PRO A 337 0.38 -12.51 -3.65
C PRO A 337 0.21 -11.01 -3.93
N THR A 338 0.60 -10.16 -2.97
CA THR A 338 0.47 -8.69 -3.12
C THR A 338 1.31 -8.15 -4.25
N THR A 339 2.49 -8.73 -4.56
CA THR A 339 3.35 -8.25 -5.64
C THR A 339 2.64 -8.27 -6.99
N ALA A 340 2.06 -9.39 -7.36
CA ALA A 340 1.28 -9.49 -8.59
C ALA A 340 -0.12 -8.87 -8.45
N GLY A 341 -0.74 -9.00 -7.27
CA GLY A 341 -2.09 -8.51 -7.00
C GLY A 341 -2.19 -6.99 -7.08
N SER A 342 -1.25 -6.26 -6.49
CA SER A 342 -1.25 -4.80 -6.54
C SER A 342 -1.05 -4.26 -7.95
N VAL A 343 -0.14 -4.86 -8.73
CA VAL A 343 0.07 -4.46 -10.13
C VAL A 343 -1.18 -4.73 -10.97
N ALA A 344 -1.79 -5.92 -10.82
CA ALA A 344 -3.03 -6.26 -11.53
C ALA A 344 -4.17 -5.31 -11.14
N MET A 345 -4.32 -5.01 -9.84
CA MET A 345 -5.36 -4.11 -9.35
C MET A 345 -5.18 -2.68 -9.85
N LEU A 346 -3.97 -2.12 -9.77
CA LEU A 346 -3.69 -0.79 -10.31
C LEU A 346 -4.00 -0.68 -11.82
N ARG A 347 -3.61 -1.69 -12.59
CA ARG A 347 -3.84 -1.69 -14.04
C ARG A 347 -5.32 -1.83 -14.39
N VAL A 348 -6.05 -2.69 -13.70
CA VAL A 348 -7.45 -2.97 -14.03
C VAL A 348 -8.39 -1.98 -13.37
N SER A 349 -8.26 -1.74 -12.06
CA SER A 349 -9.14 -0.87 -11.29
C SER A 349 -8.89 0.62 -11.58
N GLN A 350 -7.62 1.07 -11.56
CA GLN A 350 -7.31 2.48 -11.77
C GLN A 350 -7.12 2.86 -13.24
N ALA A 351 -6.36 2.04 -13.99
CA ALA A 351 -6.06 2.35 -15.38
C ALA A 351 -7.10 1.82 -16.37
N GLY A 352 -8.06 1.00 -15.92
CA GLY A 352 -9.13 0.47 -16.79
C GLY A 352 -8.65 -0.59 -17.80
N ALA A 353 -7.49 -1.21 -17.58
CA ALA A 353 -6.94 -2.22 -18.48
C ALA A 353 -7.83 -3.46 -18.60
N THR A 354 -7.75 -4.13 -19.75
CA THR A 354 -8.44 -5.40 -19.98
C THR A 354 -7.72 -6.57 -19.30
N LEU A 355 -8.47 -7.60 -18.92
CA LEU A 355 -7.92 -8.80 -18.27
C LEU A 355 -6.99 -9.61 -19.19
N SER A 356 -7.33 -9.68 -20.50
CA SER A 356 -6.57 -10.42 -21.50
C SER A 356 -5.28 -9.76 -21.96
N GLY A 357 -5.07 -8.49 -21.58
CA GLY A 357 -3.89 -7.73 -21.96
C GLY A 357 -2.79 -7.78 -20.90
N VAL A 358 -2.40 -6.59 -20.46
CA VAL A 358 -1.26 -6.36 -19.55
C VAL A 358 -1.47 -6.97 -18.15
N ALA A 359 -2.70 -7.26 -17.75
CA ALA A 359 -3.01 -7.88 -16.45
C ALA A 359 -2.86 -9.40 -16.45
N PHE A 360 -2.99 -10.06 -17.63
CA PHE A 360 -3.02 -11.52 -17.76
C PHE A 360 -1.85 -12.26 -17.09
N PRO A 361 -0.57 -11.89 -17.28
CA PRO A 361 0.55 -12.61 -16.67
C PRO A 361 0.53 -12.54 -15.13
N TYR A 362 0.02 -11.44 -14.55
CA TYR A 362 -0.11 -11.30 -13.10
C TYR A 362 -1.25 -12.14 -12.54
N LEU A 363 -2.35 -12.26 -13.27
CA LEU A 363 -3.49 -13.06 -12.88
C LEU A 363 -3.17 -14.56 -12.94
N THR A 364 -2.47 -15.01 -14.00
CA THR A 364 -2.02 -16.39 -14.10
C THR A 364 -1.03 -16.74 -13.01
N HIS A 365 -0.09 -15.85 -12.70
CA HIS A 365 0.83 -16.02 -11.58
C HIS A 365 0.10 -16.17 -10.24
N LEU A 366 -0.86 -15.30 -9.94
CA LEU A 366 -1.68 -15.35 -8.72
C LEU A 366 -2.46 -16.66 -8.60
N LEU A 367 -3.07 -17.13 -9.70
CA LEU A 367 -3.80 -18.40 -9.72
C LEU A 367 -2.87 -19.59 -9.43
N LEU A 368 -1.73 -19.64 -10.10
CA LEU A 368 -0.75 -20.71 -9.89
C LEU A 368 -0.17 -20.69 -8.47
N LEU A 369 0.17 -19.50 -7.97
CA LEU A 369 0.69 -19.31 -6.62
C LEU A 369 -0.36 -19.72 -5.56
N GLY A 370 -1.59 -19.24 -5.71
CA GLY A 370 -2.68 -19.61 -4.81
C GLY A 370 -2.98 -21.11 -4.82
N ALA A 371 -2.99 -21.74 -6.00
CA ALA A 371 -3.15 -23.18 -6.13
C ALA A 371 -1.99 -23.95 -5.48
N ALA A 372 -0.75 -23.49 -5.67
CA ALA A 372 0.43 -24.08 -5.02
C ALA A 372 0.35 -23.98 -3.50
N PHE A 373 -0.04 -22.83 -2.96
CA PHE A 373 -0.21 -22.63 -1.53
C PHE A 373 -1.33 -23.50 -0.94
N LEU A 374 -2.47 -23.58 -1.63
CA LEU A 374 -3.61 -24.36 -1.18
C LEU A 374 -3.29 -25.86 -1.16
N THR A 375 -2.64 -26.36 -2.22
CA THR A 375 -2.24 -27.78 -2.31
C THR A 375 -1.14 -28.11 -1.28
N ALA A 376 -0.16 -27.22 -1.09
CA ALA A 376 0.87 -27.40 -0.07
C ALA A 376 0.26 -27.42 1.34
N ALA A 377 -0.66 -26.52 1.65
CA ALA A 377 -1.37 -26.49 2.92
C ALA A 377 -2.14 -27.80 3.16
N TYR A 378 -2.88 -28.26 2.16
CA TYR A 378 -3.63 -29.52 2.24
C TYR A 378 -2.71 -30.73 2.48
N ILE A 379 -1.61 -30.84 1.72
CA ILE A 379 -0.64 -31.95 1.85
C ILE A 379 0.01 -31.93 3.24
N LEU A 380 0.41 -30.76 3.73
CA LEU A 380 1.02 -30.63 5.06
C LEU A 380 0.05 -31.06 6.15
N ILE A 381 -1.20 -30.60 6.10
CA ILE A 381 -2.23 -30.98 7.07
C ILE A 381 -2.50 -32.48 7.02
N TYR A 382 -2.62 -33.04 5.81
CA TYR A 382 -2.83 -34.47 5.59
C TYR A 382 -1.70 -35.29 6.20
N LYS A 383 -0.43 -34.95 5.93
CA LYS A 383 0.75 -35.63 6.49
C LYS A 383 0.78 -35.53 8.01
N THR A 384 0.64 -34.32 8.55
CA THR A 384 0.70 -34.07 10.00
C THR A 384 -0.38 -34.84 10.78
N GLN A 385 -1.56 -35.01 10.19
CA GLN A 385 -2.64 -35.74 10.86
C GLN A 385 -2.54 -37.27 10.75
N ASN A 386 -1.70 -37.78 9.86
CA ASN A 386 -1.46 -39.20 9.70
C ASN A 386 -0.12 -39.67 10.27
N ASP A 387 0.75 -38.76 10.73
CA ASP A 387 2.05 -39.08 11.30
C ASP A 387 1.92 -39.34 12.81
N PRO A 388 2.32 -40.53 13.33
CA PRO A 388 2.24 -40.87 14.75
C PRO A 388 3.04 -39.93 15.67
N GLN A 389 4.22 -39.44 15.23
CA GLN A 389 5.05 -38.51 16.01
C GLN A 389 4.37 -37.13 16.12
N SER A 390 3.81 -36.63 15.04
CA SER A 390 3.04 -35.38 15.05
C SER A 390 1.77 -35.48 15.90
N LEU A 391 1.16 -36.68 15.97
CA LEU A 391 0.01 -36.93 16.83
C LEU A 391 0.39 -36.87 18.31
N ALA A 392 1.52 -37.47 18.70
CA ALA A 392 2.05 -37.43 20.07
C ALA A 392 2.41 -35.97 20.47
N GLU A 393 3.12 -35.23 19.61
CA GLU A 393 3.47 -33.83 19.86
C GLU A 393 2.23 -32.92 19.99
N MET A 394 1.18 -33.19 19.22
CA MET A 394 -0.10 -32.46 19.34
C MET A 394 -0.83 -32.81 20.64
N GLU A 395 -0.70 -34.03 21.13
CA GLU A 395 -1.29 -34.45 22.39
C GLU A 395 -0.58 -33.81 23.59
N ASP A 396 0.73 -33.69 23.54
CA ASP A 396 1.54 -33.02 24.57
C ASP A 396 1.25 -31.48 24.58
N LEU A 397 1.11 -30.85 23.42
CA LEU A 397 0.68 -29.46 23.32
C LEU A 397 -0.74 -29.24 23.89
N ARG A 398 -1.61 -30.24 23.76
CA ARG A 398 -2.96 -30.21 24.33
C ARG A 398 -2.92 -30.38 25.86
N LYS A 399 -2.09 -31.27 26.38
CA LYS A 399 -1.90 -31.45 27.81
C LYS A 399 -1.35 -30.19 28.46
N GLY A 400 -0.33 -29.57 27.90
CA GLY A 400 0.23 -28.30 28.39
C GLY A 400 -0.82 -27.15 28.44
N ILE A 401 -1.83 -27.14 27.57
CA ILE A 401 -2.93 -26.17 27.65
C ILE A 401 -3.94 -26.53 28.75
N VAL A 402 -4.13 -27.81 28.99
CA VAL A 402 -4.98 -28.28 30.10
C VAL A 402 -4.30 -27.92 31.41
N ASP A 403 -3.01 -28.07 31.51
CA ASP A 403 -2.23 -27.71 32.72
C ASP A 403 -2.20 -26.19 32.95
N GLU A 404 -2.12 -25.37 31.89
CA GLU A 404 -2.18 -23.91 31.98
C GLU A 404 -3.58 -23.40 32.36
N LYS A 405 -4.65 -24.13 32.03
CA LYS A 405 -6.03 -23.84 32.45
C LYS A 405 -6.42 -24.44 33.80
N LEU A 406 -5.70 -25.47 34.24
CA LEU A 406 -5.84 -26.10 35.53
C LEU A 406 -4.87 -25.52 36.57
N ALA A 407 -3.91 -24.67 36.18
CA ALA A 407 -3.24 -23.79 37.13
C ALA A 407 -4.31 -22.94 37.81
N PRO A 408 -4.64 -23.16 39.08
CA PRO A 408 -5.66 -22.34 39.74
C PRO A 408 -5.19 -20.89 39.64
N GLU A 409 -6.07 -19.99 39.25
CA GLU A 409 -5.85 -18.57 39.46
C GLU A 409 -5.52 -18.44 40.95
N LEU A 410 -4.23 -18.25 41.25
CA LEU A 410 -3.77 -18.01 42.60
C LEU A 410 -4.54 -16.81 43.11
N THR A 411 -5.37 -17.02 44.09
CA THR A 411 -6.07 -15.90 44.74
C THR A 411 -5.00 -14.93 45.27
N PRO A 412 -5.27 -13.61 45.32
CA PRO A 412 -4.30 -12.62 45.80
C PRO A 412 -3.72 -12.91 47.19
N LYS A 413 -4.34 -13.81 47.96
CA LYS A 413 -3.84 -14.32 49.24
C LYS A 413 -2.73 -15.36 49.07
N GLN A 414 -2.84 -16.22 48.06
CA GLN A 414 -1.86 -17.28 47.79
C GLN A 414 -0.60 -16.72 47.12
N GLU A 415 -0.73 -15.65 46.34
CA GLU A 415 0.41 -14.93 45.77
C GLU A 415 1.27 -14.25 46.86
N LYS A 416 0.61 -13.67 47.88
CA LYS A 416 1.32 -13.10 49.06
C LYS A 416 1.99 -14.13 49.95
N GLU A 417 1.48 -15.34 50.05
CA GLU A 417 2.12 -16.42 50.81
C GLU A 417 3.36 -17.01 50.09
N LEU A 418 3.34 -17.01 48.74
CA LEU A 418 4.49 -17.49 47.95
C LEU A 418 5.62 -16.45 47.87
N THR A 419 5.31 -15.19 47.82
CA THR A 419 6.29 -14.09 47.83
C THR A 419 6.83 -13.79 49.25
N GLY A 420 6.08 -14.09 50.29
CA GLY A 420 6.52 -13.93 51.70
C GLY A 420 7.42 -15.03 52.24
N LYS A 421 7.69 -16.12 51.52
CA LYS A 421 8.63 -17.20 51.88
C LYS A 421 9.98 -17.12 51.17
N ALA A 422 10.26 -16.04 50.41
CA ALA A 422 11.51 -15.84 49.68
C ALA A 422 12.31 -14.63 50.20
N VAL A 423 12.26 -14.37 51.54
CA VAL A 423 13.20 -13.50 52.25
C VAL A 423 13.84 -14.28 53.37
#